data_3412279f126cf8a8f728f0261c160049
#
_entry.id   3412279f126cf8a8f728f0261c160049
#
_cell.length_a   1.000
_cell.length_b   1.000
_cell.length_c   1.000
_cell.angle_alpha   90.00
_cell.angle_beta   90.00
_cell.angle_gamma   90.00
#
_symmetry.space_group_name_H-M   'P 1'
#
loop_
_entity.id
_entity.type
_entity.pdbx_description
1 polymer ?
#
loop_
_entity_poly.entity_id
_entity_poly.type
_entity_poly.pdbx_seq_one_letter_code
_entity_poly.pdbx_strand_id
1 'polypeptide(L)'
;MTKHIVLSSLLLIALAIFGGCRTVPYDTSGQNFAVFQFGEFRMLVNTTAPLTFLAAQKAVQQDDLFKTYEVQNKFEAQILARAHNDQKIRINIEEANSRQTLVRIRWGEGGDQIKSRKLFDMIDANLK
;
A
#
# COMPACT_ATOMS: atom_id res chain seq x y z
N MET A 1 19.00 15.98 -47.77
CA MET A 1 19.05 14.63 -47.11
C MET A 1 19.37 14.67 -45.61
N THR A 2 19.83 15.77 -45.07
CA THR A 2 20.18 15.88 -43.63
C THR A 2 18.99 16.26 -42.73
N LYS A 3 17.81 16.65 -43.27
CA LYS A 3 16.66 17.07 -42.48
C LYS A 3 15.83 15.92 -41.90
N HIS A 4 15.93 14.72 -42.48
CA HIS A 4 15.15 13.56 -42.01
C HIS A 4 15.82 12.77 -40.87
N ILE A 5 17.12 12.93 -40.70
CA ILE A 5 17.89 12.21 -39.67
C ILE A 5 17.72 12.88 -38.30
N VAL A 6 17.51 14.20 -38.27
CA VAL A 6 17.36 14.97 -37.02
C VAL A 6 15.98 14.74 -36.39
N LEU A 7 14.93 14.51 -37.18
CA LEU A 7 13.58 14.21 -36.67
C LEU A 7 13.46 12.82 -36.03
N SER A 8 14.18 11.83 -36.56
CA SER A 8 14.20 10.47 -35.99
C SER A 8 14.90 10.39 -34.65
N SER A 9 15.89 11.28 -34.44
CA SER A 9 16.67 11.31 -33.20
C SER A 9 15.90 11.94 -32.02
N LEU A 10 14.97 12.85 -32.30
CA LEU A 10 14.16 13.50 -31.26
C LEU A 10 13.02 12.60 -30.74
N LEU A 11 12.55 11.66 -31.58
CA LEU A 11 11.44 10.77 -31.19
C LEU A 11 11.87 9.66 -30.24
N LEU A 12 13.15 9.31 -30.22
CA LEU A 12 13.68 8.26 -29.33
C LEU A 12 13.92 8.72 -27.88
N ILE A 13 13.98 10.01 -27.63
CA ILE A 13 14.27 10.57 -26.30
C ILE A 13 12.99 10.71 -25.46
N ALA A 14 11.82 10.72 -26.08
CA ALA A 14 10.54 10.90 -25.39
C ALA A 14 10.00 9.64 -24.67
N LEU A 15 10.60 8.46 -24.88
CA LEU A 15 10.12 7.20 -24.31
C LEU A 15 10.77 6.81 -22.96
N ALA A 16 11.69 7.61 -22.45
CA ALA A 16 12.48 7.23 -21.27
C ALA A 16 11.92 7.74 -19.93
N ILE A 17 10.72 8.34 -19.89
CA ILE A 17 10.21 9.02 -18.67
C ILE A 17 9.10 8.24 -17.95
N PHE A 18 8.77 7.03 -18.39
CA PHE A 18 7.82 6.17 -17.67
C PHE A 18 8.55 5.13 -16.81
N GLY A 19 9.35 5.60 -15.88
CA GLY A 19 10.00 4.73 -14.93
C GLY A 19 9.58 5.05 -13.51
N GLY A 20 8.73 4.25 -12.88
CA GLY A 20 8.43 4.59 -11.53
C GLY A 20 7.63 3.63 -10.67
N CYS A 21 7.68 2.35 -10.90
CA CYS A 21 7.33 1.40 -9.85
C CYS A 21 8.52 1.34 -8.86
N ARG A 22 8.46 2.08 -7.77
CA ARG A 22 9.41 1.91 -6.67
C ARG A 22 8.99 0.71 -5.85
N THR A 23 9.62 -0.41 -6.11
CA THR A 23 9.53 -1.58 -5.25
C THR A 23 10.54 -1.39 -4.12
N VAL A 24 10.06 -1.30 -2.90
CA VAL A 24 10.93 -1.21 -1.73
C VAL A 24 10.93 -2.57 -1.07
N PRO A 25 12.07 -3.25 -0.94
CA PRO A 25 12.14 -4.49 -0.20
C PRO A 25 11.72 -4.24 1.24
N TYR A 26 10.71 -4.95 1.69
CA TYR A 26 10.15 -4.78 3.03
C TYR A 26 10.83 -5.70 4.04
N ASP A 27 11.21 -6.88 3.61
CA ASP A 27 11.78 -7.91 4.48
C ASP A 27 13.23 -8.20 4.12
N THR A 28 14.05 -8.37 5.14
CA THR A 28 15.46 -8.83 5.02
C THR A 28 15.57 -10.22 4.40
N SER A 29 14.49 -11.00 4.37
CA SER A 29 14.42 -12.29 3.67
C SER A 29 14.26 -12.16 2.16
N GLY A 30 13.95 -10.97 1.65
CA GLY A 30 13.82 -10.69 0.21
C GLY A 30 12.64 -11.35 -0.51
N GLN A 31 11.70 -11.93 0.23
CA GLN A 31 10.58 -12.67 -0.37
C GLN A 31 9.31 -11.83 -0.60
N ASN A 32 9.12 -10.76 0.16
CA ASN A 32 7.96 -9.89 0.02
C ASN A 32 8.41 -8.45 -0.22
N PHE A 33 7.79 -7.82 -1.22
CA PHE A 33 8.08 -6.45 -1.59
C PHE A 33 6.86 -5.57 -1.36
N ALA A 34 7.08 -4.44 -0.69
CA ALA A 34 6.09 -3.39 -0.64
C ALA A 34 6.05 -2.63 -1.96
N VAL A 35 4.86 -2.37 -2.47
CA VAL A 35 4.64 -1.57 -3.67
C VAL A 35 3.83 -0.34 -3.29
N PHE A 36 4.32 0.83 -3.68
CA PHE A 36 3.55 2.07 -3.60
C PHE A 36 3.23 2.54 -5.02
N GLN A 37 1.95 2.50 -5.36
CA GLN A 37 1.49 2.84 -6.71
C GLN A 37 0.11 3.50 -6.65
N PHE A 38 -0.09 4.56 -7.41
CA PHE A 38 -1.36 5.31 -7.47
C PHE A 38 -1.84 5.78 -6.08
N GLY A 39 -0.91 6.19 -5.21
CA GLY A 39 -1.22 6.65 -3.86
C GLY A 39 -1.58 5.54 -2.87
N GLU A 40 -1.43 4.29 -3.23
CA GLU A 40 -1.76 3.13 -2.42
C GLU A 40 -0.52 2.30 -2.10
N PHE A 41 -0.31 2.06 -0.81
CA PHE A 41 0.71 1.14 -0.31
C PHE A 41 0.13 -0.28 -0.28
N ARG A 42 0.84 -1.23 -0.86
CA ARG A 42 0.43 -2.64 -0.97
C ARG A 42 1.51 -3.57 -0.45
N MET A 43 1.11 -4.51 0.37
CA MET A 43 2.01 -5.52 0.92
C MET A 43 1.28 -6.83 1.19
N LEU A 44 1.94 -7.95 0.93
CA LEU A 44 1.46 -9.27 1.34
C LEU A 44 1.94 -9.60 2.76
N VAL A 45 1.05 -10.15 3.57
CA VAL A 45 1.37 -10.71 4.88
C VAL A 45 1.08 -12.21 4.90
N ASN A 46 1.91 -12.97 5.61
CA ASN A 46 1.83 -14.44 5.64
C ASN A 46 0.87 -14.91 6.75
N THR A 47 -0.39 -14.50 6.63
CA THR A 47 -1.44 -14.89 7.56
C THR A 47 -2.83 -14.77 6.90
N THR A 48 -3.89 -15.08 7.65
CA THR A 48 -5.27 -15.02 7.17
C THR A 48 -5.84 -13.61 7.23
N ALA A 49 -6.89 -13.34 6.44
CA ALA A 49 -7.58 -12.05 6.45
C ALA A 49 -8.18 -11.70 7.82
N PRO A 50 -8.85 -12.62 8.57
CA PRO A 50 -9.35 -12.31 9.91
C PRO A 50 -8.28 -11.91 10.91
N LEU A 51 -7.11 -12.58 10.92
CA LEU A 51 -6.00 -12.21 11.80
C LEU A 51 -5.39 -10.87 11.41
N THR A 52 -5.25 -10.62 10.12
CA THR A 52 -4.78 -9.33 9.61
C THR A 52 -5.74 -8.19 10.00
N PHE A 53 -7.03 -8.44 9.94
CA PHE A 53 -8.05 -7.46 10.36
C PHE A 53 -7.93 -7.10 11.84
N LEU A 54 -7.78 -8.09 12.73
CA LEU A 54 -7.55 -7.83 14.15
C LEU A 54 -6.28 -7.02 14.40
N ALA A 55 -5.20 -7.35 13.70
CA ALA A 55 -3.95 -6.60 13.79
C ALA A 55 -4.12 -5.16 13.28
N ALA A 56 -4.88 -4.95 12.22
CA ALA A 56 -5.17 -3.62 11.68
C ALA A 56 -6.04 -2.79 12.61
N GLN A 57 -7.06 -3.37 13.25
CA GLN A 57 -7.87 -2.69 14.26
C GLN A 57 -7.00 -2.18 15.42
N LYS A 58 -6.07 -3.02 15.87
CA LYS A 58 -5.13 -2.67 16.94
C LYS A 58 -4.19 -1.53 16.51
N ALA A 59 -3.65 -1.59 15.28
CA ALA A 59 -2.78 -0.56 14.73
C ALA A 59 -3.49 0.80 14.61
N VAL A 60 -4.76 0.81 14.18
CA VAL A 60 -5.58 2.03 14.13
C VAL A 60 -5.72 2.68 15.51
N GLN A 61 -5.90 1.89 16.56
CA GLN A 61 -5.92 2.39 17.94
C GLN A 61 -4.55 2.89 18.39
N GLN A 62 -3.49 2.16 18.11
CA GLN A 62 -2.11 2.50 18.48
C GLN A 62 -1.62 3.78 17.83
N ASP A 63 -2.02 4.04 16.58
CA ASP A 63 -1.67 5.26 15.85
C ASP A 63 -2.65 6.41 16.12
N ASP A 64 -3.53 6.24 17.11
CA ASP A 64 -4.48 7.25 17.57
C ASP A 64 -5.38 7.79 16.46
N LEU A 65 -5.81 6.89 15.56
CA LEU A 65 -6.70 7.20 14.46
C LEU A 65 -8.16 7.02 14.88
N PHE A 66 -9.02 7.86 14.36
CA PHE A 66 -10.45 7.78 14.62
C PHE A 66 -11.12 6.88 13.57
N LYS A 67 -11.50 5.68 13.98
CA LYS A 67 -12.21 4.74 13.11
C LYS A 67 -13.63 5.24 12.83
N THR A 68 -14.00 5.38 11.55
CA THR A 68 -15.32 5.84 11.11
C THR A 68 -16.20 4.71 10.59
N TYR A 69 -15.61 3.64 10.09
CA TYR A 69 -16.33 2.50 9.53
C TYR A 69 -15.45 1.26 9.50
N GLU A 70 -16.05 0.12 9.67
CA GLU A 70 -15.41 -1.16 9.42
C GLU A 70 -16.40 -2.22 8.96
N VAL A 71 -15.93 -3.11 8.12
CA VAL A 71 -16.67 -4.28 7.66
C VAL A 71 -15.71 -5.45 7.51
N GLN A 72 -16.16 -6.63 7.83
CA GLN A 72 -15.38 -7.85 7.73
C GLN A 72 -16.25 -9.01 7.24
N ASN A 73 -15.70 -9.80 6.32
CA ASN A 73 -16.13 -11.16 6.05
C ASN A 73 -14.92 -12.12 6.14
N LYS A 74 -15.10 -13.38 5.80
CA LYS A 74 -14.07 -14.41 5.94
C LYS A 74 -12.82 -14.15 5.10
N PHE A 75 -12.96 -13.50 3.95
CA PHE A 75 -11.90 -13.36 2.95
C PHE A 75 -11.41 -11.93 2.77
N GLU A 76 -12.15 -10.96 3.24
CA GLU A 76 -11.85 -9.55 3.05
C GLU A 76 -12.37 -8.69 4.21
N ALA A 77 -11.75 -7.54 4.39
CA ALA A 77 -12.17 -6.55 5.36
C ALA A 77 -11.79 -5.15 4.89
N GLN A 78 -12.46 -4.16 5.43
CA GLN A 78 -12.14 -2.76 5.22
C GLN A 78 -12.26 -1.99 6.51
N ILE A 79 -11.31 -1.11 6.76
CA ILE A 79 -11.35 -0.11 7.83
C ILE A 79 -11.22 1.27 7.20
N LEU A 80 -12.15 2.16 7.54
CA LEU A 80 -12.04 3.58 7.26
C LEU A 80 -11.77 4.32 8.56
N ALA A 81 -10.79 5.22 8.54
CA ALA A 81 -10.40 6.01 9.68
C ALA A 81 -10.06 7.45 9.27
N ARG A 82 -9.90 8.32 10.25
CA ARG A 82 -9.44 9.69 10.08
C ARG A 82 -8.30 9.99 11.03
N ALA A 83 -7.31 10.70 10.53
CA ALA A 83 -6.26 11.30 11.35
C ALA A 83 -6.73 12.62 11.98
N HIS A 84 -5.96 13.15 12.95
CA HIS A 84 -6.30 14.40 13.65
C HIS A 84 -6.42 15.63 12.72
N ASN A 85 -5.72 15.64 11.60
CA ASN A 85 -5.83 16.66 10.55
C ASN A 85 -6.95 16.42 9.54
N ASP A 86 -7.88 15.53 9.88
CA ASP A 86 -9.04 15.12 9.06
C ASP A 86 -8.68 14.38 7.75
N GLN A 87 -7.45 13.96 7.58
CA GLN A 87 -7.08 13.10 6.45
C GLN A 87 -7.79 11.75 6.56
N LYS A 88 -8.37 11.31 5.45
CA LYS A 88 -9.06 10.01 5.34
C LYS A 88 -8.04 8.91 5.12
N ILE A 89 -8.21 7.81 5.84
CA ILE A 89 -7.37 6.63 5.74
C ILE A 89 -8.25 5.44 5.39
N ARG A 90 -7.81 4.65 4.43
CA ARG A 90 -8.48 3.41 4.04
C ARG A 90 -7.50 2.26 4.13
N ILE A 91 -7.92 1.21 4.83
CA ILE A 91 -7.20 -0.06 4.90
C ILE A 91 -8.10 -1.10 4.29
N ASN A 92 -7.68 -1.70 3.18
CA ASN A 92 -8.32 -2.84 2.55
C ASN A 92 -7.49 -4.09 2.80
N ILE A 93 -8.17 -5.14 3.21
CA ILE A 93 -7.57 -6.43 3.54
C ILE A 93 -8.29 -7.47 2.69
N GLU A 94 -7.53 -8.26 1.93
CA GLU A 94 -8.08 -9.22 0.99
C GLU A 94 -7.22 -10.48 0.96
N GLU A 95 -7.84 -11.65 1.09
CA GLU A 95 -7.14 -12.91 0.95
C GLU A 95 -6.58 -13.04 -0.48
N ALA A 96 -5.26 -13.16 -0.59
CA ALA A 96 -4.59 -13.36 -1.87
C ALA A 96 -4.50 -14.85 -2.26
N ASN A 97 -4.29 -15.70 -1.27
CA ASN A 97 -4.28 -17.16 -1.39
C ASN A 97 -4.48 -17.77 0.02
N SER A 98 -4.43 -19.10 0.13
CA SER A 98 -4.66 -19.81 1.40
C SER A 98 -3.68 -19.48 2.53
N ARG A 99 -2.55 -18.81 2.23
CA ARG A 99 -1.47 -18.53 3.19
C ARG A 99 -1.14 -17.05 3.30
N GLN A 100 -1.64 -16.22 2.38
CA GLN A 100 -1.25 -14.82 2.29
C GLN A 100 -2.47 -13.92 2.14
N THR A 101 -2.37 -12.75 2.72
CA THR A 101 -3.36 -11.69 2.67
C THR A 101 -2.73 -10.42 2.13
N LEU A 102 -3.40 -9.76 1.21
CA LEU A 102 -2.99 -8.47 0.66
C LEU A 102 -3.53 -7.35 1.55
N VAL A 103 -2.64 -6.51 2.04
CA VAL A 103 -2.97 -5.27 2.76
C VAL A 103 -2.74 -4.09 1.83
N ARG A 104 -3.75 -3.25 1.66
CA ARG A 104 -3.67 -2.01 0.88
C ARG A 104 -4.04 -0.84 1.77
N ILE A 105 -3.19 0.16 1.82
CA ILE A 105 -3.38 1.35 2.65
C ILE A 105 -3.31 2.60 1.77
N ARG A 106 -4.32 3.45 1.87
CA ARG A 106 -4.30 4.78 1.30
C ARG A 106 -4.46 5.79 2.44
N TRP A 107 -3.48 6.66 2.58
CA TRP A 107 -3.50 7.73 3.55
C TRP A 107 -3.68 9.07 2.84
N GLY A 108 -4.83 9.72 3.05
CA GLY A 108 -5.20 10.95 2.36
C GLY A 108 -5.63 10.70 0.90
N GLU A 109 -6.07 11.74 0.22
CA GLU A 109 -6.58 11.63 -1.15
C GLU A 109 -5.48 11.29 -2.15
N GLY A 110 -4.33 11.93 -2.04
CA GLY A 110 -3.17 11.69 -2.91
C GLY A 110 -2.34 10.47 -2.55
N GLY A 111 -2.53 9.94 -1.35
CA GLY A 111 -1.71 8.89 -0.76
C GLY A 111 -0.42 9.45 -0.15
N ASP A 112 -0.02 8.87 0.99
CA ASP A 112 1.22 9.20 1.70
C ASP A 112 1.99 7.90 1.96
N GLN A 113 3.08 7.70 1.26
CA GLN A 113 3.87 6.48 1.35
C GLN A 113 4.47 6.27 2.74
N ILE A 114 4.98 7.33 3.36
CA ILE A 114 5.67 7.24 4.66
C ILE A 114 4.69 6.89 5.76
N LYS A 115 3.55 7.57 5.82
CA LYS A 115 2.51 7.31 6.80
C LYS A 115 1.82 5.96 6.59
N SER A 116 1.56 5.59 5.34
CA SER A 116 1.00 4.28 5.01
C SER A 116 1.92 3.14 5.42
N ARG A 117 3.22 3.29 5.19
CA ARG A 117 4.21 2.30 5.62
C ARG A 117 4.31 2.20 7.14
N LYS A 118 4.34 3.33 7.84
CA LYS A 118 4.33 3.34 9.31
C LYS A 118 3.13 2.58 9.86
N LEU A 119 1.94 2.83 9.31
CA LEU A 119 0.74 2.11 9.73
C LEU A 119 0.83 0.61 9.42
N PHE A 120 1.35 0.26 8.25
CA PHE A 120 1.60 -1.14 7.90
C PHE A 120 2.60 -1.81 8.86
N ASP A 121 3.68 -1.14 9.24
CA ASP A 121 4.66 -1.67 10.19
C ASP A 121 4.03 -1.98 11.56
N MET A 122 3.07 -1.17 11.99
CA MET A 122 2.29 -1.42 13.21
C MET A 122 1.37 -2.64 13.05
N ILE A 123 0.74 -2.81 11.89
CA ILE A 123 -0.07 -4.00 11.57
C ILE A 123 0.82 -5.25 11.62
N ASP A 124 1.95 -5.23 10.95
CA ASP A 124 2.88 -6.36 10.90
C ASP A 124 3.42 -6.72 12.30
N ALA A 125 3.75 -5.72 13.12
CA ALA A 125 4.16 -5.93 14.49
C ALA A 125 3.07 -6.61 15.36
N ASN A 126 1.81 -6.34 15.09
CA ASN A 126 0.68 -6.96 15.80
C ASN A 126 0.38 -8.40 15.33
N LEU A 127 1.00 -8.84 14.24
CA LEU A 127 0.88 -10.22 13.73
C LEU A 127 1.95 -11.16 14.33
N LYS A 128 2.93 -10.63 15.03
CA LYS A 128 4.07 -11.40 15.61
C LYS A 128 3.83 -11.80 17.07
#